data_b245aa3349969002a78cae5e7cdfe1ee
#
_entry.id   b245aa3349969002a78cae5e7cdfe1ee
#
_cell.length_a   1.000
_cell.length_b   1.000
_cell.length_c   1.000
_cell.angle_alpha   90.00
_cell.angle_beta   90.00
_cell.angle_gamma   90.00
#
_symmetry.space_group_name_H-M   'P 1'
#
loop_
_entity.id
_entity.type
_entity.pdbx_description
1 polymer ?
#
loop_
_entity_poly.entity_id
_entity_poly.type
_entity_poly.pdbx_seq_one_letter_code
_entity_poly.pdbx_strand_id
1 'polypeptide(L)'
;IVTAAKYGYRLIDTASSYKNEDSIGRGIRASGIPRENFFITTKVWNTAQRVGDIEGAFNRSLDRLRLDYVDLYLIHWPVPGCYPETWRALEKIRESGRAKSIGVSNFEEPHLTALFEFSGIIPAVNQIECHPLWNRKPLIAFCRSHGIAVQAYAPLARGLYLNREIMQQLAEKYVRTEAQIGLRYLVQQGISVIPKSTQPDRIFANADVFDFELSEADMALIDTMDEQLRSASIPDDLL
;
A
#
# COMPACT_ATOMS: atom_id res chain seq x y z
N ILE A 1 15.98 -2.45 -3.02
CA ILE A 1 15.98 -1.55 -1.85
C ILE A 1 17.13 -0.55 -1.94
N VAL A 2 18.38 -0.98 -2.04
CA VAL A 2 19.56 -0.07 -2.07
C VAL A 2 19.41 1.04 -3.12
N THR A 3 19.01 0.68 -4.34
CA THR A 3 18.76 1.64 -5.43
C THR A 3 17.62 2.61 -5.07
N ALA A 4 16.51 2.09 -4.57
CA ALA A 4 15.38 2.93 -4.17
C ALA A 4 15.76 3.91 -3.04
N ALA A 5 16.51 3.44 -2.04
CA ALA A 5 16.99 4.26 -0.94
C ALA A 5 17.88 5.43 -1.40
N LYS A 6 18.71 5.21 -2.45
CA LYS A 6 19.53 6.27 -3.08
C LYS A 6 18.67 7.35 -3.74
N TYR A 7 17.50 7.00 -4.27
CA TYR A 7 16.56 7.93 -4.88
C TYR A 7 15.52 8.50 -3.89
N GLY A 8 15.78 8.40 -2.60
CA GLY A 8 14.95 9.04 -1.57
C GLY A 8 13.79 8.20 -1.05
N TYR A 9 13.57 6.98 -1.55
CA TYR A 9 12.53 6.11 -0.98
C TYR A 9 12.84 5.76 0.48
N ARG A 10 11.85 5.92 1.33
CA ARG A 10 11.93 5.58 2.75
C ARG A 10 10.81 4.65 3.20
N LEU A 11 9.67 4.66 2.52
CA LEU A 11 8.59 3.72 2.75
C LEU A 11 8.85 2.43 1.97
N ILE A 12 8.94 1.31 2.68
CA ILE A 12 9.17 -0.03 2.13
C ILE A 12 8.00 -0.92 2.55
N ASP A 13 7.25 -1.39 1.56
CA ASP A 13 6.11 -2.28 1.75
C ASP A 13 6.48 -3.72 1.40
N THR A 14 6.17 -4.64 2.30
CA THR A 14 6.28 -6.08 2.09
C THR A 14 5.12 -6.83 2.75
N ALA A 15 5.13 -8.15 2.71
CA ALA A 15 4.17 -9.02 3.39
C ALA A 15 4.76 -10.41 3.60
N SER A 16 4.26 -11.12 4.60
CA SER A 16 4.67 -12.52 4.85
C SER A 16 4.41 -13.45 3.65
N SER A 17 3.34 -13.19 2.90
CA SER A 17 2.98 -13.95 1.69
C SER A 17 3.93 -13.73 0.51
N TYR A 18 4.67 -12.62 0.46
CA TYR A 18 5.61 -12.34 -0.65
C TYR A 18 6.89 -13.16 -0.58
N LYS A 19 7.15 -13.81 0.55
CA LYS A 19 8.32 -14.67 0.80
C LYS A 19 9.65 -13.98 0.51
N ASN A 20 9.72 -12.66 0.69
CA ASN A 20 10.88 -11.83 0.38
C ASN A 20 11.39 -10.99 1.57
N GLU A 21 10.79 -11.14 2.76
CA GLU A 21 11.12 -10.32 3.94
C GLU A 21 12.61 -10.41 4.32
N ASP A 22 13.24 -11.59 4.18
CA ASP A 22 14.71 -11.75 4.38
C ASP A 22 15.52 -10.85 3.42
N SER A 23 15.10 -10.80 2.16
CA SER A 23 15.76 -9.98 1.15
C SER A 23 15.56 -8.48 1.41
N ILE A 24 14.37 -8.12 1.88
CA ILE A 24 14.05 -6.74 2.29
C ILE A 24 14.94 -6.35 3.48
N GLY A 25 15.02 -7.16 4.54
CA GLY A 25 15.88 -6.90 5.69
C GLY A 25 17.35 -6.75 5.32
N ARG A 26 17.87 -7.61 4.44
CA ARG A 26 19.24 -7.44 3.89
C ARG A 26 19.41 -6.14 3.12
N GLY A 27 18.42 -5.77 2.30
CA GLY A 27 18.45 -4.56 1.50
C GLY A 27 18.42 -3.28 2.33
N ILE A 28 17.64 -3.26 3.43
CA ILE A 28 17.60 -2.14 4.38
C ILE A 28 19.00 -1.96 5.00
N ARG A 29 19.61 -3.00 5.54
CA ARG A 29 20.96 -2.93 6.14
C ARG A 29 22.01 -2.54 5.10
N ALA A 30 21.97 -3.10 3.90
CA ALA A 30 22.92 -2.81 2.84
C ALA A 30 22.81 -1.38 2.27
N SER A 31 21.70 -0.67 2.56
CA SER A 31 21.53 0.73 2.16
C SER A 31 22.42 1.69 2.96
N GLY A 32 22.87 1.28 4.16
CA GLY A 32 23.64 2.12 5.09
C GLY A 32 22.80 3.23 5.75
N ILE A 33 21.50 3.27 5.51
CA ILE A 33 20.59 4.27 6.09
C ILE A 33 20.09 3.72 7.44
N PRO A 34 20.10 4.54 8.51
CA PRO A 34 19.58 4.15 9.81
C PRO A 34 18.14 3.64 9.75
N ARG A 35 17.80 2.61 10.57
CA ARG A 35 16.47 1.96 10.57
C ARG A 35 15.32 2.96 10.83
N GLU A 36 15.54 3.90 11.70
CA GLU A 36 14.58 4.93 12.08
C GLU A 36 14.22 5.89 10.95
N ASN A 37 15.02 5.94 9.91
CA ASN A 37 14.75 6.74 8.70
C ASN A 37 13.93 5.98 7.66
N PHE A 38 13.55 4.72 7.93
CA PHE A 38 12.64 3.97 7.08
C PHE A 38 11.27 3.82 7.75
N PHE A 39 10.23 3.82 6.92
CA PHE A 39 8.89 3.41 7.27
C PHE A 39 8.65 2.01 6.67
N ILE A 40 8.66 0.98 7.51
CA ILE A 40 8.56 -0.42 7.10
C ILE A 40 7.17 -0.95 7.37
N THR A 41 6.52 -1.46 6.32
CA THR A 41 5.23 -2.13 6.40
C THR A 41 5.39 -3.61 6.11
N THR A 42 4.77 -4.46 6.94
CA THR A 42 4.51 -5.86 6.59
C THR A 42 3.08 -6.24 6.94
N LYS A 43 2.62 -7.43 6.50
CA LYS A 43 1.21 -7.81 6.59
C LYS A 43 1.05 -9.27 7.03
N VAL A 44 0.06 -9.53 7.89
CA VAL A 44 -0.33 -10.89 8.24
C VAL A 44 -1.14 -11.53 7.12
N TRP A 45 -0.76 -12.74 6.73
CA TRP A 45 -1.44 -13.48 5.67
C TRP A 45 -2.65 -14.27 6.18
N ASN A 46 -3.55 -14.63 5.26
CA ASN A 46 -4.83 -15.31 5.50
C ASN A 46 -4.69 -16.61 6.30
N THR A 47 -3.67 -17.43 6.02
CA THR A 47 -3.47 -18.70 6.75
C THR A 47 -3.24 -18.48 8.25
N ALA A 48 -2.48 -17.45 8.63
CA ALA A 48 -2.26 -17.14 10.04
C ALA A 48 -3.55 -16.63 10.72
N GLN A 49 -4.39 -15.87 10.00
CA GLN A 49 -5.69 -15.46 10.49
C GLN A 49 -6.60 -16.67 10.78
N ARG A 50 -6.67 -17.64 9.86
CA ARG A 50 -7.51 -18.84 9.99
C ARG A 50 -7.12 -19.74 11.15
N VAL A 51 -5.82 -19.84 11.46
CA VAL A 51 -5.33 -20.67 12.57
C VAL A 51 -5.16 -19.86 13.88
N GLY A 52 -5.42 -18.57 13.87
CA GLY A 52 -5.32 -17.71 15.05
C GLY A 52 -3.87 -17.42 15.51
N ASP A 53 -2.86 -17.70 14.71
CA ASP A 53 -1.45 -17.52 15.06
C ASP A 53 -0.89 -16.17 14.57
N ILE A 54 -1.51 -15.08 14.98
CA ILE A 54 -1.18 -13.73 14.52
C ILE A 54 0.16 -13.27 15.11
N GLU A 55 0.36 -13.45 16.42
CA GLU A 55 1.57 -13.04 17.11
C GLU A 55 2.77 -13.86 16.64
N GLY A 56 2.64 -15.16 16.49
CA GLY A 56 3.68 -16.01 15.93
C GLY A 56 4.04 -15.65 14.49
N ALA A 57 3.05 -15.33 13.66
CA ALA A 57 3.27 -14.84 12.30
C ALA A 57 4.03 -13.50 12.28
N PHE A 58 3.70 -12.59 13.19
CA PHE A 58 4.38 -11.31 13.36
C PHE A 58 5.85 -11.50 13.79
N ASN A 59 6.09 -12.34 14.79
CA ASN A 59 7.45 -12.65 15.27
C ASN A 59 8.30 -13.22 14.13
N ARG A 60 7.77 -14.18 13.37
CA ARG A 60 8.47 -14.72 12.18
C ARG A 60 8.75 -13.66 11.11
N SER A 61 7.90 -12.65 10.96
CA SER A 61 8.15 -11.54 10.04
C SER A 61 9.29 -10.65 10.54
N LEU A 62 9.32 -10.30 11.84
CA LEU A 62 10.43 -9.56 12.45
C LEU A 62 11.76 -10.33 12.32
N ASP A 63 11.76 -11.64 12.60
CA ASP A 63 12.94 -12.50 12.46
C ASP A 63 13.49 -12.48 11.03
N ARG A 64 12.61 -12.65 10.01
CA ARG A 64 13.02 -12.60 8.60
C ARG A 64 13.55 -11.24 8.20
N LEU A 65 12.89 -10.17 8.61
CA LEU A 65 13.34 -8.78 8.39
C LEU A 65 14.63 -8.46 9.17
N ARG A 66 14.88 -9.19 10.28
CA ARG A 66 15.90 -8.89 11.29
C ARG A 66 15.72 -7.48 11.84
N LEU A 67 14.51 -7.18 12.29
CA LEU A 67 14.10 -5.91 12.88
C LEU A 67 13.44 -6.17 14.23
N ASP A 68 13.57 -5.21 15.15
CA ASP A 68 12.91 -5.26 16.46
C ASP A 68 11.47 -4.74 16.37
N TYR A 69 11.16 -3.93 15.38
CA TYR A 69 9.84 -3.36 15.16
C TYR A 69 9.57 -3.07 13.68
N VAL A 70 8.29 -2.91 13.35
CA VAL A 70 7.83 -2.30 12.08
C VAL A 70 7.06 -1.02 12.35
N ASP A 71 6.97 -0.16 11.35
CA ASP A 71 6.23 1.10 11.47
C ASP A 71 4.74 0.89 11.25
N LEU A 72 4.37 -0.07 10.39
CA LEU A 72 2.99 -0.41 10.10
C LEU A 72 2.82 -1.93 9.94
N TYR A 73 1.84 -2.50 10.65
CA TYR A 73 1.44 -3.89 10.48
C TYR A 73 -0.01 -3.97 10.02
N LEU A 74 -0.26 -4.67 8.90
CA LEU A 74 -1.58 -4.71 8.26
C LEU A 74 -2.21 -6.11 8.32
N ILE A 75 -3.54 -6.16 8.43
CA ILE A 75 -4.31 -7.31 7.95
C ILE A 75 -4.25 -7.28 6.42
N HIS A 76 -3.76 -8.34 5.77
CA HIS A 76 -3.56 -8.35 4.32
C HIS A 76 -4.88 -8.43 3.54
N TRP A 77 -5.84 -9.24 4.03
CA TRP A 77 -7.19 -9.37 3.49
C TRP A 77 -8.20 -9.59 4.62
N PRO A 78 -9.45 -9.12 4.45
CA PRO A 78 -10.52 -9.33 5.44
C PRO A 78 -11.04 -10.77 5.35
N VAL A 79 -10.33 -11.74 5.94
CA VAL A 79 -10.76 -13.13 5.97
C VAL A 79 -12.07 -13.24 6.77
N PRO A 80 -13.18 -13.69 6.13
CA PRO A 80 -14.48 -13.75 6.80
C PRO A 80 -14.42 -14.56 8.11
N GLY A 81 -15.03 -14.04 9.17
CA GLY A 81 -15.03 -14.64 10.49
C GLY A 81 -13.70 -14.60 11.26
N CYS A 82 -12.60 -14.18 10.64
CA CYS A 82 -11.28 -14.16 11.28
C CYS A 82 -10.73 -12.75 11.53
N TYR A 83 -11.05 -11.76 10.69
CA TYR A 83 -10.44 -10.44 10.80
C TYR A 83 -10.76 -9.69 12.11
N PRO A 84 -11.90 -9.87 12.79
CA PRO A 84 -12.14 -9.24 14.08
C PRO A 84 -11.12 -9.66 15.15
N GLU A 85 -10.92 -10.97 15.32
CA GLU A 85 -9.95 -11.48 16.28
C GLU A 85 -8.50 -11.17 15.85
N THR A 86 -8.25 -11.17 14.53
CA THR A 86 -6.97 -10.71 13.98
C THR A 86 -6.69 -9.27 14.38
N TRP A 87 -7.69 -8.38 14.29
CA TRP A 87 -7.55 -6.98 14.67
C TRP A 87 -7.19 -6.83 16.14
N ARG A 88 -7.88 -7.54 17.04
CA ARG A 88 -7.55 -7.55 18.48
C ARG A 88 -6.11 -8.00 18.75
N ALA A 89 -5.61 -8.95 17.97
CA ALA A 89 -4.20 -9.35 18.08
C ALA A 89 -3.24 -8.26 17.59
N LEU A 90 -3.60 -7.53 16.52
CA LEU A 90 -2.81 -6.38 16.06
C LEU A 90 -2.79 -5.25 17.11
N GLU A 91 -3.89 -4.99 17.80
CA GLU A 91 -3.96 -4.02 18.90
C GLU A 91 -2.93 -4.34 20.00
N LYS A 92 -2.87 -5.60 20.45
CA LYS A 92 -1.87 -6.07 21.44
C LYS A 92 -0.43 -5.93 20.93
N ILE A 93 -0.19 -6.23 19.67
CA ILE A 93 1.13 -6.05 19.04
C ILE A 93 1.51 -4.57 19.03
N ARG A 94 0.57 -3.67 18.72
CA ARG A 94 0.80 -2.21 18.80
C ARG A 94 1.06 -1.76 20.23
N GLU A 95 0.31 -2.21 21.21
CA GLU A 95 0.51 -1.91 22.64
C GLU A 95 1.90 -2.34 23.12
N SER A 96 2.44 -3.45 22.62
CA SER A 96 3.80 -3.89 22.91
C SER A 96 4.90 -2.99 22.32
N GLY A 97 4.54 -2.01 21.47
CA GLY A 97 5.46 -1.10 20.79
C GLY A 97 6.21 -1.70 19.61
N ARG A 98 5.99 -2.99 19.27
CA ARG A 98 6.68 -3.68 18.18
C ARG A 98 6.08 -3.37 16.79
N ALA A 99 4.84 -2.90 16.72
CA ALA A 99 4.29 -2.20 15.57
C ALA A 99 3.90 -0.79 15.99
N LYS A 100 4.42 0.24 15.33
CA LYS A 100 4.13 1.64 15.68
C LYS A 100 2.71 2.02 15.34
N SER A 101 2.20 1.49 14.24
CA SER A 101 0.82 1.67 13.76
C SER A 101 0.28 0.33 13.25
N ILE A 102 -1.04 0.21 13.27
CA ILE A 102 -1.76 -0.93 12.70
C ILE A 102 -2.81 -0.44 11.71
N GLY A 103 -3.10 -1.28 10.73
CA GLY A 103 -4.08 -0.95 9.70
C GLY A 103 -4.56 -2.20 8.97
N VAL A 104 -5.22 -1.97 7.87
CA VAL A 104 -5.85 -3.02 7.07
C VAL A 104 -5.49 -2.87 5.59
N SER A 105 -5.71 -3.94 4.83
CA SER A 105 -5.57 -3.92 3.38
C SER A 105 -6.75 -4.67 2.75
N ASN A 106 -7.25 -4.15 1.62
CA ASN A 106 -8.40 -4.69 0.89
C ASN A 106 -9.72 -4.67 1.66
N PHE A 107 -9.86 -3.79 2.64
CA PHE A 107 -11.11 -3.61 3.35
C PHE A 107 -12.02 -2.68 2.56
N GLU A 108 -13.25 -3.12 2.33
CA GLU A 108 -14.34 -2.32 1.80
C GLU A 108 -15.10 -1.65 2.96
N GLU A 109 -15.99 -0.70 2.64
CA GLU A 109 -16.82 0.01 3.63
C GLU A 109 -17.53 -0.92 4.62
N PRO A 110 -18.19 -2.03 4.21
CA PRO A 110 -18.81 -2.93 5.18
C PRO A 110 -17.82 -3.58 6.15
N HIS A 111 -16.60 -3.90 5.71
CA HIS A 111 -15.59 -4.47 6.58
C HIS A 111 -15.09 -3.45 7.62
N LEU A 112 -14.90 -2.19 7.20
CA LEU A 112 -14.49 -1.11 8.09
C LEU A 112 -15.59 -0.78 9.10
N THR A 113 -16.84 -0.68 8.67
CA THR A 113 -17.98 -0.44 9.53
C THR A 113 -18.10 -1.53 10.61
N ALA A 114 -18.03 -2.80 10.20
CA ALA A 114 -18.05 -3.91 11.15
C ALA A 114 -16.85 -3.86 12.12
N LEU A 115 -15.67 -3.40 11.67
CA LEU A 115 -14.51 -3.21 12.53
C LEU A 115 -14.77 -2.14 13.62
N PHE A 116 -15.42 -1.03 13.26
CA PHE A 116 -15.71 0.06 14.19
C PHE A 116 -16.74 -0.34 15.27
N GLU A 117 -17.61 -1.31 14.99
CA GLU A 117 -18.62 -1.76 15.95
C GLU A 117 -18.00 -2.49 17.16
N PHE A 118 -16.85 -3.13 17.01
CA PHE A 118 -16.23 -3.90 18.10
C PHE A 118 -14.89 -3.36 18.58
N SER A 119 -14.29 -2.39 17.89
CA SER A 119 -13.01 -1.78 18.28
C SER A 119 -13.10 -0.26 18.31
N GLY A 120 -12.60 0.34 19.38
CA GLY A 120 -12.41 1.79 19.48
C GLY A 120 -11.15 2.29 18.74
N ILE A 121 -10.32 1.39 18.22
CA ILE A 121 -9.10 1.75 17.52
C ILE A 121 -9.37 1.76 16.00
N ILE A 122 -9.25 2.93 15.41
CA ILE A 122 -9.41 3.12 13.96
C ILE A 122 -8.13 2.68 13.24
N PRO A 123 -8.21 1.92 12.13
CA PRO A 123 -7.05 1.62 11.30
C PRO A 123 -6.32 2.89 10.86
N ALA A 124 -5.00 2.95 11.05
CA ALA A 124 -4.22 4.10 10.59
C ALA A 124 -4.19 4.19 9.05
N VAL A 125 -4.25 3.04 8.37
CA VAL A 125 -4.16 2.92 6.92
C VAL A 125 -5.14 1.86 6.43
N ASN A 126 -5.80 2.12 5.29
CA ASN A 126 -6.38 1.09 4.43
C ASN A 126 -5.57 1.05 3.12
N GLN A 127 -4.83 -0.04 2.90
CA GLN A 127 -4.05 -0.24 1.68
C GLN A 127 -4.91 -0.97 0.64
N ILE A 128 -5.23 -0.30 -0.46
CA ILE A 128 -6.17 -0.81 -1.49
C ILE A 128 -5.55 -0.75 -2.88
N GLU A 129 -6.06 -1.57 -3.80
CA GLU A 129 -5.79 -1.35 -5.22
C GLU A 129 -6.43 -0.05 -5.64
N CYS A 130 -5.62 0.87 -6.19
CA CYS A 130 -6.11 2.15 -6.67
C CYS A 130 -5.21 2.69 -7.79
N HIS A 131 -5.81 3.04 -8.91
CA HIS A 131 -5.13 3.54 -10.11
C HIS A 131 -6.17 4.17 -11.08
N PRO A 132 -5.78 4.82 -12.18
CA PRO A 132 -6.71 5.45 -13.13
C PRO A 132 -7.86 4.58 -13.63
N LEU A 133 -7.65 3.25 -13.81
CA LEU A 133 -8.72 2.34 -14.25
C LEU A 133 -9.61 1.82 -13.10
N TRP A 134 -9.27 2.15 -11.85
CA TRP A 134 -10.06 1.85 -10.66
C TRP A 134 -9.77 2.87 -9.56
N ASN A 135 -10.45 4.00 -9.63
CA ASN A 135 -10.11 5.19 -8.83
C ASN A 135 -10.62 5.15 -7.38
N ARG A 136 -11.53 4.24 -7.04
CA ARG A 136 -12.02 3.95 -5.68
C ARG A 136 -12.54 5.16 -4.90
N LYS A 137 -12.99 6.21 -5.58
CA LYS A 137 -13.42 7.47 -4.94
C LYS A 137 -14.39 7.32 -3.76
N PRO A 138 -15.45 6.48 -3.83
CA PRO A 138 -16.35 6.30 -2.69
C PRO A 138 -15.63 5.75 -1.45
N LEU A 139 -14.82 4.70 -1.61
CA LEU A 139 -14.08 4.11 -0.51
C LEU A 139 -13.02 5.06 0.06
N ILE A 140 -12.35 5.84 -0.80
CA ILE A 140 -11.39 6.86 -0.38
C ILE A 140 -12.08 7.94 0.45
N ALA A 141 -13.25 8.40 0.02
CA ALA A 141 -14.05 9.39 0.77
C ALA A 141 -14.48 8.83 2.13
N PHE A 142 -14.94 7.57 2.17
CA PHE A 142 -15.29 6.88 3.42
C PHE A 142 -14.08 6.76 4.36
N CYS A 143 -12.93 6.32 3.87
CA CYS A 143 -11.71 6.23 4.68
C CYS A 143 -11.33 7.60 5.27
N ARG A 144 -11.35 8.65 4.46
CA ARG A 144 -10.99 10.01 4.90
C ARG A 144 -11.94 10.56 5.96
N SER A 145 -13.25 10.34 5.81
CA SER A 145 -14.24 10.79 6.80
C SER A 145 -14.05 10.16 8.19
N HIS A 146 -13.34 9.01 8.25
CA HIS A 146 -12.99 8.31 9.49
C HIS A 146 -11.52 8.48 9.90
N GLY A 147 -10.75 9.38 9.25
CA GLY A 147 -9.35 9.61 9.59
C GLY A 147 -8.40 8.49 9.17
N ILE A 148 -8.81 7.63 8.24
CA ILE A 148 -8.00 6.52 7.72
C ILE A 148 -7.22 7.00 6.50
N ALA A 149 -5.89 6.92 6.54
CA ALA A 149 -5.06 7.19 5.39
C ALA A 149 -5.22 6.09 4.33
N VAL A 150 -5.24 6.48 3.05
CA VAL A 150 -5.30 5.53 1.94
C VAL A 150 -3.92 5.36 1.32
N GLN A 151 -3.54 4.10 1.11
CA GLN A 151 -2.32 3.74 0.39
C GLN A 151 -2.69 2.89 -0.82
N ALA A 152 -2.20 3.28 -2.00
CA ALA A 152 -2.49 2.59 -3.26
C ALA A 152 -1.42 1.54 -3.57
N TYR A 153 -1.80 0.27 -3.59
CA TYR A 153 -0.99 -0.76 -4.22
C TYR A 153 -1.37 -0.91 -5.69
N ALA A 154 -0.47 -1.51 -6.49
CA ALA A 154 -0.57 -1.58 -7.95
C ALA A 154 -0.93 -0.24 -8.61
N PRO A 155 -0.33 0.92 -8.20
CA PRO A 155 -0.73 2.24 -8.69
C PRO A 155 -0.51 2.41 -10.20
N LEU A 156 0.28 1.53 -10.81
CA LEU A 156 0.53 1.47 -12.26
C LEU A 156 -0.40 0.47 -12.98
N ALA A 157 -1.38 -0.12 -12.30
CA ALA A 157 -2.30 -1.14 -12.86
C ALA A 157 -1.56 -2.21 -13.68
N ARG A 158 -0.35 -2.62 -13.25
CA ARG A 158 0.55 -3.53 -14.00
C ARG A 158 0.81 -3.10 -15.44
N GLY A 159 0.65 -1.81 -15.76
CA GLY A 159 0.85 -1.25 -17.08
C GLY A 159 -0.42 -1.15 -17.94
N LEU A 160 -1.59 -1.57 -17.47
CA LEU A 160 -2.82 -1.65 -18.26
C LEU A 160 -3.34 -0.30 -18.78
N TYR A 161 -3.03 0.80 -18.11
CA TYR A 161 -3.41 2.13 -18.58
C TYR A 161 -2.31 2.84 -19.39
N LEU A 162 -1.10 2.29 -19.38
CA LEU A 162 -0.03 2.80 -20.25
C LEU A 162 -0.44 2.59 -21.70
N ASN A 163 -0.11 3.51 -22.58
CA ASN A 163 -0.53 3.58 -23.99
C ASN A 163 -2.03 3.87 -24.23
N ARG A 164 -2.82 4.21 -23.18
CA ARG A 164 -4.16 4.79 -23.41
C ARG A 164 -4.01 6.21 -23.91
N GLU A 165 -4.85 6.61 -24.87
CA GLU A 165 -4.77 7.92 -25.54
C GLU A 165 -4.73 9.09 -24.56
N ILE A 166 -5.61 9.09 -23.55
CA ILE A 166 -5.63 10.12 -22.50
C ILE A 166 -4.27 10.22 -21.80
N MET A 167 -3.66 9.09 -21.45
CA MET A 167 -2.37 9.07 -20.73
C MET A 167 -1.23 9.54 -21.63
N GLN A 168 -1.24 9.20 -22.92
CA GLN A 168 -0.26 9.67 -23.91
C GLN A 168 -0.34 11.18 -24.08
N GLN A 169 -1.54 11.74 -24.27
CA GLN A 169 -1.78 13.19 -24.41
C GLN A 169 -1.29 13.95 -23.16
N LEU A 170 -1.57 13.43 -21.95
CA LEU A 170 -1.13 14.06 -20.71
C LEU A 170 0.39 13.91 -20.52
N ALA A 171 0.97 12.77 -20.86
CA ALA A 171 2.41 12.56 -20.81
C ALA A 171 3.15 13.56 -21.72
N GLU A 172 2.65 13.79 -22.92
CA GLU A 172 3.19 14.79 -23.87
C GLU A 172 3.03 16.22 -23.33
N LYS A 173 1.82 16.57 -22.85
CA LYS A 173 1.51 17.89 -22.28
C LYS A 173 2.42 18.28 -21.12
N TYR A 174 2.71 17.36 -20.21
CA TYR A 174 3.51 17.62 -19.00
C TYR A 174 4.99 17.26 -19.17
N VAL A 175 5.40 16.72 -20.32
CA VAL A 175 6.77 16.24 -20.57
C VAL A 175 7.18 15.21 -19.51
N ARG A 176 6.29 14.24 -19.26
CA ARG A 176 6.44 13.15 -18.28
C ARG A 176 6.07 11.81 -18.92
N THR A 177 6.41 10.72 -18.25
CA THR A 177 5.93 9.40 -18.66
C THR A 177 4.48 9.18 -18.19
N GLU A 178 3.73 8.33 -18.87
CA GLU A 178 2.37 7.95 -18.47
C GLU A 178 2.33 7.36 -17.04
N ALA A 179 3.40 6.66 -16.64
CA ALA A 179 3.57 6.16 -15.27
C ALA A 179 3.67 7.31 -14.26
N GLN A 180 4.45 8.36 -14.56
CA GLN A 180 4.54 9.55 -13.70
C GLN A 180 3.19 10.30 -13.62
N ILE A 181 2.46 10.42 -14.74
CA ILE A 181 1.11 11.01 -14.73
C ILE A 181 0.18 10.23 -13.80
N GLY A 182 0.12 8.89 -13.92
CA GLY A 182 -0.74 8.07 -13.07
C GLY A 182 -0.34 8.10 -11.59
N LEU A 183 0.95 8.14 -11.29
CA LEU A 183 1.44 8.28 -9.90
C LEU A 183 1.11 9.68 -9.36
N ARG A 184 1.32 10.74 -10.14
CA ARG A 184 0.99 12.12 -9.75
C ARG A 184 -0.50 12.29 -9.49
N TYR A 185 -1.35 11.70 -10.34
CA TYR A 185 -2.80 11.70 -10.15
C TYR A 185 -3.21 11.17 -8.75
N LEU A 186 -2.56 10.10 -8.27
CA LEU A 186 -2.85 9.56 -6.94
C LEU A 186 -2.23 10.42 -5.83
N VAL A 187 -0.97 10.81 -5.97
CA VAL A 187 -0.24 11.62 -4.98
C VAL A 187 -0.92 12.98 -4.77
N GLN A 188 -1.38 13.61 -5.84
CA GLN A 188 -2.05 14.92 -5.79
C GLN A 188 -3.39 14.85 -5.05
N GLN A 189 -4.01 13.69 -5.00
CA GLN A 189 -5.17 13.41 -4.16
C GLN A 189 -4.80 13.08 -2.69
N GLY A 190 -3.54 13.17 -2.28
CA GLY A 190 -3.10 12.80 -0.93
C GLY A 190 -3.09 11.30 -0.67
N ILE A 191 -3.03 10.47 -1.72
CA ILE A 191 -2.93 9.01 -1.62
C ILE A 191 -1.46 8.61 -1.66
N SER A 192 -1.02 7.85 -0.65
CA SER A 192 0.33 7.26 -0.65
C SER A 192 0.42 6.16 -1.71
N VAL A 193 1.49 6.12 -2.48
CA VAL A 193 1.68 5.14 -3.56
C VAL A 193 2.86 4.23 -3.29
N ILE A 194 2.75 2.95 -3.63
CA ILE A 194 3.82 1.95 -3.48
C ILE A 194 4.14 1.28 -4.82
N PRO A 195 4.69 2.03 -5.81
CA PRO A 195 5.07 1.46 -7.08
C PRO A 195 6.24 0.48 -6.94
N LYS A 196 6.18 -0.65 -7.66
CA LYS A 196 7.25 -1.66 -7.66
C LYS A 196 7.98 -1.66 -8.99
N SER A 197 9.30 -1.56 -8.94
CA SER A 197 10.17 -1.81 -10.10
C SER A 197 11.46 -2.51 -9.68
N THR A 198 12.06 -3.25 -10.63
CA THR A 198 13.42 -3.79 -10.53
C THR A 198 14.40 -3.05 -11.44
N GLN A 199 13.91 -2.13 -12.27
CA GLN A 199 14.71 -1.34 -13.20
C GLN A 199 15.09 -0.01 -12.54
N PRO A 200 16.40 0.32 -12.43
CA PRO A 200 16.85 1.56 -11.78
C PRO A 200 16.21 2.82 -12.35
N ASP A 201 16.12 2.93 -13.66
CA ASP A 201 15.57 4.11 -14.35
C ASP A 201 14.07 4.30 -14.02
N ARG A 202 13.30 3.19 -13.94
CA ARG A 202 11.90 3.25 -13.53
C ARG A 202 11.75 3.57 -12.04
N ILE A 203 12.66 3.09 -11.19
CA ILE A 203 12.67 3.44 -9.75
C ILE A 203 12.90 4.95 -9.61
N PHE A 204 13.83 5.51 -10.35
CA PHE A 204 14.08 6.95 -10.39
C PHE A 204 12.85 7.71 -10.90
N ALA A 205 12.34 7.38 -12.09
CA ALA A 205 11.20 8.06 -12.71
C ALA A 205 9.94 8.01 -11.82
N ASN A 206 9.67 6.89 -11.14
CA ASN A 206 8.54 6.77 -10.22
C ASN A 206 8.67 7.66 -8.96
N ALA A 207 9.87 8.09 -8.59
CA ALA A 207 10.10 9.04 -7.50
C ALA A 207 9.97 10.50 -7.96
N ASP A 208 10.17 10.76 -9.25
CA ASP A 208 10.19 12.10 -9.86
C ASP A 208 8.77 12.53 -10.26
N VAL A 209 7.91 12.71 -9.24
CA VAL A 209 6.47 13.03 -9.41
C VAL A 209 6.00 14.21 -8.54
N PHE A 210 6.93 14.91 -7.89
CA PHE A 210 6.59 15.97 -6.93
C PHE A 210 6.83 17.39 -7.46
N ASP A 211 7.46 17.55 -8.61
CA ASP A 211 7.89 18.82 -9.20
C ASP A 211 6.93 19.38 -10.27
N PHE A 212 5.81 18.71 -10.50
CA PHE A 212 4.77 19.16 -11.42
C PHE A 212 3.37 18.90 -10.82
N GLU A 213 2.35 19.57 -11.36
CA GLU A 213 0.98 19.46 -10.92
C GLU A 213 0.02 19.30 -12.10
N LEU A 214 -0.91 18.36 -11.99
CA LEU A 214 -1.97 18.16 -12.98
C LEU A 214 -3.07 19.21 -12.72
N SER A 215 -3.58 19.83 -13.79
CA SER A 215 -4.73 20.74 -13.67
C SER A 215 -5.98 19.99 -13.21
N GLU A 216 -6.95 20.70 -12.62
CA GLU A 216 -8.24 20.10 -12.24
C GLU A 216 -8.95 19.43 -13.43
N ALA A 217 -8.87 20.06 -14.61
CA ALA A 217 -9.44 19.50 -15.84
C ALA A 217 -8.76 18.17 -16.24
N ASP A 218 -7.43 18.08 -16.09
CA ASP A 218 -6.70 16.85 -16.40
C ASP A 218 -6.94 15.76 -15.35
N MET A 219 -7.07 16.14 -14.08
CA MET A 219 -7.51 15.21 -13.03
C MET A 219 -8.90 14.63 -13.35
N ALA A 220 -9.84 15.49 -13.73
CA ALA A 220 -11.19 15.05 -14.16
C ALA A 220 -11.15 14.20 -15.43
N LEU A 221 -10.25 14.48 -16.35
CA LEU A 221 -10.07 13.67 -17.55
C LEU A 221 -9.57 12.26 -17.19
N ILE A 222 -8.60 12.12 -16.30
CA ILE A 222 -8.14 10.81 -15.80
C ILE A 222 -9.27 10.08 -15.07
N ASP A 223 -10.13 10.78 -14.33
CA ASP A 223 -11.28 10.20 -13.66
C ASP A 223 -12.24 9.47 -14.62
N THR A 224 -12.34 9.92 -15.86
CA THR A 224 -13.18 9.26 -16.90
C THR A 224 -12.64 7.91 -17.33
N MET A 225 -11.41 7.55 -16.97
CA MET A 225 -10.82 6.26 -17.30
C MET A 225 -11.25 5.14 -16.36
N ASP A 226 -12.05 5.43 -15.33
CA ASP A 226 -12.50 4.44 -14.35
C ASP A 226 -13.40 3.38 -15.01
N GLU A 227 -12.86 2.19 -15.15
CA GLU A 227 -13.53 1.01 -15.69
C GLU A 227 -13.91 0.01 -14.57
N GLN A 228 -13.64 0.35 -13.30
CA GLN A 228 -13.71 -0.55 -12.15
C GLN A 228 -12.88 -1.83 -12.36
N LEU A 229 -11.81 -1.71 -13.11
CA LEU A 229 -10.96 -2.81 -13.55
C LEU A 229 -9.94 -3.16 -12.46
N ARG A 230 -10.07 -4.33 -11.86
CA ARG A 230 -9.06 -4.88 -10.96
C ARG A 230 -7.89 -5.45 -11.77
N SER A 231 -6.66 -5.05 -11.46
CA SER A 231 -5.44 -5.59 -12.07
C SER A 231 -4.77 -6.69 -11.24
N ALA A 232 -5.01 -6.70 -9.93
CA ALA A 232 -4.50 -7.71 -9.01
C ALA A 232 -5.51 -8.83 -8.76
N SER A 233 -5.03 -10.07 -8.66
CA SER A 233 -5.87 -11.23 -8.32
C SER A 233 -6.32 -11.19 -6.87
N ILE A 234 -7.54 -11.66 -6.63
CA ILE A 234 -8.02 -12.01 -5.29
C ILE A 234 -7.43 -13.38 -4.93
N PRO A 235 -7.00 -13.61 -3.69
CA PRO A 235 -6.57 -14.94 -3.27
C PRO A 235 -7.67 -15.99 -3.45
N ASP A 236 -7.30 -17.18 -3.94
CA ASP A 236 -8.27 -18.28 -4.23
C ASP A 236 -9.09 -18.68 -3.00
N ASP A 237 -8.53 -18.56 -1.80
CA ASP A 237 -9.18 -18.87 -0.53
C ASP A 237 -10.21 -17.81 -0.09
N LEU A 238 -10.41 -16.75 -0.87
CA LEU A 238 -11.42 -15.70 -0.66
C LEU A 238 -12.43 -15.62 -1.82
N LEU A 239 -12.28 -16.45 -2.83
CA LEU A 239 -13.24 -16.63 -3.93
C LEU A 239 -14.27 -17.68 -3.55
#